data_9360f25c04ab561e64d6031ce762cf8a
#
_entry.id   9360f25c04ab561e64d6031ce762cf8a
#
_cell.length_a   1.000
_cell.length_b   1.000
_cell.length_c   1.000
_cell.angle_alpha   90.00
_cell.angle_beta   90.00
_cell.angle_gamma   90.00
#
_symmetry.space_group_name_H-M   'P 1'
#
loop_
_entity.id
_entity.type
_entity.pdbx_description
1 polymer ?
#
loop_
_entity_poly.entity_id
_entity_poly.type
_entity_poly.pdbx_seq_one_letter_code
_entity_poly.pdbx_strand_id
1 'polypeptide(L)'
;MFDIPFGTTDWEGVERTEHAGETGKAYWRTRKFNNIRVRMVEYTPGYLADHWCQKGHVLLVLDGELHTELADGRTVVLKKGQSYQVADGDLAHRSSTASGAKLFIVD
;
A
#
# COMPACT_ATOMS: atom_id res chain seq x y z
N MET A 1 -2.27 5.06 18.16
CA MET A 1 -3.43 4.22 17.79
C MET A 1 -4.46 4.23 18.87
N PHE A 2 -4.84 5.43 19.25
CA PHE A 2 -5.89 5.59 20.23
C PHE A 2 -7.24 5.36 19.57
N ASP A 3 -8.26 5.05 20.33
CA ASP A 3 -9.64 4.95 19.87
C ASP A 3 -9.93 3.83 18.86
N ILE A 4 -9.12 2.80 18.81
CA ILE A 4 -9.42 1.62 18.03
C ILE A 4 -9.99 0.56 18.98
N PRO A 5 -11.29 0.23 18.87
CA PRO A 5 -11.86 -0.81 19.71
C PRO A 5 -11.31 -2.17 19.30
N PHE A 6 -11.20 -3.07 20.28
CA PHE A 6 -10.80 -4.43 19.98
C PHE A 6 -11.76 -5.08 18.98
N GLY A 7 -11.19 -5.81 18.04
CA GLY A 7 -11.94 -6.57 17.04
C GLY A 7 -11.02 -7.41 16.20
N THR A 8 -11.60 -8.19 15.32
CA THR A 8 -10.86 -9.00 14.36
C THR A 8 -11.36 -8.71 12.96
N THR A 9 -10.53 -8.96 11.97
CA THR A 9 -10.91 -8.79 10.57
C THR A 9 -10.58 -10.06 9.81
N ASP A 10 -11.60 -10.65 9.19
CA ASP A 10 -11.41 -11.66 8.16
C ASP A 10 -11.40 -10.92 6.82
N TRP A 11 -10.21 -10.75 6.25
CA TRP A 11 -10.02 -9.96 5.03
C TRP A 11 -10.74 -10.55 3.82
N GLU A 12 -10.97 -11.86 3.77
CA GLU A 12 -11.75 -12.49 2.72
C GLU A 12 -13.20 -12.00 2.69
N GLY A 13 -13.73 -11.59 3.84
CA GLY A 13 -15.09 -11.07 3.97
C GLY A 13 -15.18 -9.56 3.72
N VAL A 14 -14.09 -8.86 3.53
CA VAL A 14 -14.08 -7.41 3.26
C VAL A 14 -14.23 -7.18 1.76
N GLU A 15 -15.12 -6.27 1.37
CA GLU A 15 -15.35 -5.93 -0.04
C GLU A 15 -14.04 -5.49 -0.71
N ARG A 16 -13.80 -6.03 -1.89
CA ARG A 16 -12.64 -5.68 -2.71
C ARG A 16 -13.03 -4.62 -3.74
N THR A 17 -12.29 -3.52 -3.77
CA THR A 17 -12.46 -2.45 -4.76
C THR A 17 -11.31 -2.45 -5.75
N GLU A 18 -11.60 -2.07 -7.00
CA GLU A 18 -10.61 -2.02 -8.08
C GLU A 18 -10.19 -0.57 -8.34
N HIS A 19 -8.89 -0.36 -8.51
CA HIS A 19 -8.32 0.96 -8.80
C HIS A 19 -7.32 0.82 -9.94
N ALA A 20 -7.54 1.57 -11.01
CA ALA A 20 -6.62 1.57 -12.14
C ALA A 20 -5.33 2.32 -11.79
N GLY A 21 -4.18 1.76 -12.20
CA GLY A 21 -2.92 2.48 -12.22
C GLY A 21 -2.72 3.21 -13.55
N GLU A 22 -1.59 3.82 -13.71
CA GLU A 22 -1.10 4.28 -15.04
C GLU A 22 -1.06 3.07 -15.98
N THR A 23 -0.53 1.95 -15.47
CA THR A 23 -0.61 0.62 -16.03
C THR A 23 -1.00 -0.34 -14.93
N GLY A 24 -1.65 -1.44 -15.28
CA GLY A 24 -2.09 -2.44 -14.32
C GLY A 24 -3.19 -1.95 -13.39
N LYS A 25 -3.48 -2.73 -12.38
CA LYS A 25 -4.58 -2.48 -11.45
C LYS A 25 -4.15 -2.77 -10.01
N ALA A 26 -4.80 -2.08 -9.08
CA ALA A 26 -4.72 -2.37 -7.65
C ALA A 26 -6.08 -2.83 -7.15
N TYR A 27 -6.10 -3.79 -6.26
CA TYR A 27 -7.31 -4.25 -5.57
C TYR A 27 -7.13 -3.99 -4.09
N TRP A 28 -8.11 -3.30 -3.48
CA TRP A 28 -8.06 -2.93 -2.08
C TRP A 28 -9.17 -3.58 -1.29
N ARG A 29 -8.85 -4.04 -0.08
CA ARG A 29 -9.80 -4.37 0.97
C ARG A 29 -9.49 -3.43 2.13
N THR A 30 -10.46 -2.60 2.52
CA THR A 30 -10.22 -1.46 3.42
C THR A 30 -11.09 -1.54 4.66
N ARG A 31 -10.48 -1.36 5.84
CA ARG A 31 -11.17 -1.12 7.10
C ARG A 31 -10.72 0.22 7.65
N LYS A 32 -11.68 0.99 8.18
CA LYS A 32 -11.39 2.28 8.81
C LYS A 32 -11.75 2.22 10.29
N PHE A 33 -10.83 2.72 11.10
CA PHE A 33 -11.00 2.81 12.55
C PHE A 33 -10.72 4.27 12.93
N ASN A 34 -11.78 5.08 13.03
CA ASN A 34 -11.66 6.53 13.19
C ASN A 34 -10.83 7.12 12.03
N ASN A 35 -9.69 7.75 12.34
CA ASN A 35 -8.82 8.34 11.33
C ASN A 35 -7.72 7.40 10.80
N ILE A 36 -7.76 6.13 11.22
CA ILE A 36 -6.79 5.14 10.76
C ILE A 36 -7.42 4.25 9.69
N ARG A 37 -6.72 4.10 8.58
CA ARG A 37 -7.13 3.22 7.49
C ARG A 37 -6.17 2.04 7.42
N VAL A 38 -6.72 0.83 7.41
CA VAL A 38 -5.95 -0.42 7.27
C VAL A 38 -6.40 -1.11 5.99
N ARG A 39 -5.45 -1.47 5.15
CA ARG A 39 -5.76 -2.06 3.85
C ARG A 39 -4.93 -3.30 3.56
N MET A 40 -5.59 -4.29 2.95
CA MET A 40 -4.92 -5.34 2.20
C MET A 40 -4.97 -4.94 0.73
N VAL A 41 -3.82 -4.84 0.10
CA VAL A 41 -3.69 -4.34 -1.28
C VAL A 41 -2.98 -5.37 -2.13
N GLU A 42 -3.49 -5.58 -3.34
CA GLU A 42 -2.86 -6.45 -4.33
C GLU A 42 -2.65 -5.67 -5.62
N TYR A 43 -1.41 -5.65 -6.09
CA TYR A 43 -1.04 -5.06 -7.38
C TYR A 43 -0.87 -6.16 -8.42
N THR A 44 -1.48 -5.97 -9.59
CA THR A 44 -1.27 -6.88 -10.72
C THR A 44 0.15 -6.72 -11.29
N PRO A 45 0.68 -7.75 -11.99
CA PRO A 45 1.96 -7.59 -12.69
C PRO A 45 1.92 -6.40 -13.64
N GLY A 46 2.98 -5.59 -13.61
CA GLY A 46 3.08 -4.38 -14.42
C GLY A 46 2.37 -3.16 -13.84
N TYR A 47 1.89 -3.22 -12.62
CA TYR A 47 1.24 -2.06 -11.99
C TYR A 47 2.23 -0.90 -11.82
N LEU A 48 1.77 0.29 -12.17
CA LEU A 48 2.43 1.56 -11.90
C LEU A 48 1.37 2.53 -11.39
N ALA A 49 1.56 3.11 -10.21
CA ALA A 49 0.63 4.06 -9.63
C ALA A 49 0.45 5.27 -10.55
N ASP A 50 -0.77 5.78 -10.65
CA ASP A 50 -1.15 6.88 -11.55
C ASP A 50 -0.80 8.26 -10.97
N HIS A 51 -0.31 8.34 -9.76
CA HIS A 51 0.07 9.59 -9.10
C HIS A 51 1.14 9.37 -8.05
N TRP A 52 1.80 10.48 -7.65
CA TRP A 52 2.71 10.51 -6.53
C TRP A 52 1.91 10.70 -5.24
N CYS A 53 2.12 9.81 -4.29
CA CYS A 53 1.42 9.84 -3.01
C CYS A 53 2.18 10.70 -2.00
N GLN A 54 1.45 11.58 -1.30
CA GLN A 54 2.00 12.36 -0.19
C GLN A 54 1.44 11.94 1.16
N LYS A 55 0.63 10.91 1.19
CA LYS A 55 0.06 10.35 2.41
C LYS A 55 1.10 9.51 3.14
N GLY A 56 1.26 9.76 4.43
CA GLY A 56 2.11 8.94 5.29
C GLY A 56 1.48 7.58 5.53
N HIS A 57 2.31 6.55 5.67
CA HIS A 57 1.83 5.22 6.01
C HIS A 57 2.96 4.29 6.45
N VAL A 58 2.57 3.17 7.00
CA VAL A 58 3.41 2.00 7.22
C VAL A 58 2.96 0.94 6.23
N LEU A 59 3.89 0.41 5.45
CA LEU A 59 3.60 -0.56 4.40
C LEU A 59 4.50 -1.79 4.57
N LEU A 60 3.88 -2.96 4.58
CA LEU A 60 4.58 -4.25 4.65
C LEU A 60 4.29 -5.06 3.38
N VAL A 61 5.33 -5.57 2.74
CA VAL A 61 5.20 -6.48 1.60
C VAL A 61 4.93 -7.89 2.12
N LEU A 62 3.76 -8.43 1.79
CA LEU A 62 3.34 -9.77 2.17
C LEU A 62 3.77 -10.82 1.16
N ASP A 63 3.82 -10.43 -0.12
CA ASP A 63 4.22 -11.31 -1.21
C ASP A 63 4.64 -10.47 -2.41
N GLY A 64 5.53 -11.04 -3.26
CA GLY A 64 6.01 -10.36 -4.45
C GLY A 64 7.11 -9.36 -4.16
N GLU A 65 7.22 -8.36 -5.03
CA GLU A 65 8.28 -7.34 -4.97
C GLU A 65 7.70 -5.97 -5.30
N LEU A 66 7.98 -5.00 -4.46
CA LEU A 66 7.52 -3.63 -4.59
C LEU A 66 8.70 -2.70 -4.88
N HIS A 67 8.57 -1.88 -5.92
CA HIS A 67 9.48 -0.78 -6.22
C HIS A 67 8.82 0.53 -5.80
N THR A 68 9.52 1.34 -5.02
CA THR A 68 9.04 2.64 -4.58
C THR A 68 10.04 3.71 -5.00
N GLU A 69 9.60 4.61 -5.87
CA GLU A 69 10.36 5.80 -6.22
C GLU A 69 10.06 6.89 -5.21
N LEU A 70 11.10 7.58 -4.76
CA LEU A 70 11.00 8.72 -3.85
C LEU A 70 11.27 10.01 -4.62
N ALA A 71 10.62 11.10 -4.19
CA ALA A 71 10.76 12.40 -4.85
C ALA A 71 12.19 12.96 -4.83
N ASP A 72 13.03 12.47 -3.93
CA ASP A 72 14.45 12.85 -3.86
C ASP A 72 15.34 12.08 -4.85
N GLY A 73 14.76 11.23 -5.67
CA GLY A 73 15.46 10.47 -6.71
C GLY A 73 15.89 9.07 -6.32
N ARG A 74 15.69 8.66 -5.05
CA ARG A 74 15.99 7.29 -4.64
C ARG A 74 14.91 6.34 -5.11
N THR A 75 15.30 5.09 -5.37
CA THR A 75 14.38 3.98 -5.59
C THR A 75 14.69 2.89 -4.58
N VAL A 76 13.65 2.41 -3.90
CA VAL A 76 13.75 1.35 -2.90
C VAL A 76 13.02 0.13 -3.42
N VAL A 77 13.65 -1.04 -3.30
CA VAL A 77 13.05 -2.32 -3.68
C VAL A 77 12.78 -3.11 -2.42
N LEU A 78 11.53 -3.48 -2.21
CA LEU A 78 11.11 -4.29 -1.07
C LEU A 78 10.63 -5.65 -1.52
N LYS A 79 11.06 -6.66 -0.81
CA LYS A 79 10.66 -8.06 -1.01
C LYS A 79 9.79 -8.51 0.15
N LYS A 80 9.21 -9.69 0.04
CA LYS A 80 8.39 -10.31 1.08
C LYS A 80 9.05 -10.18 2.45
N GLY A 81 8.29 -9.69 3.43
CA GLY A 81 8.74 -9.51 4.81
C GLY A 81 9.44 -8.18 5.07
N GLN A 82 9.61 -7.34 4.07
CA GLN A 82 10.23 -6.01 4.22
C GLN A 82 9.17 -4.92 4.23
N SER A 83 9.45 -3.83 4.92
CA SER A 83 8.51 -2.73 5.10
C SER A 83 9.20 -1.38 4.99
N TYR A 84 8.40 -0.33 4.72
CA TYR A 84 8.85 1.05 4.89
C TYR A 84 7.81 1.88 5.64
N GLN A 85 8.22 3.01 6.15
CA GLN A 85 7.33 4.00 6.76
C GLN A 85 7.70 5.39 6.23
N VAL A 86 6.70 6.26 6.12
CA VAL A 86 6.86 7.64 5.67
C VAL A 86 5.80 8.50 6.34
N ALA A 87 6.16 9.73 6.73
CA ALA A 87 5.22 10.68 7.33
C ALA A 87 4.39 11.39 6.25
N ASP A 88 3.25 11.97 6.67
CA ASP A 88 2.42 12.80 5.80
C ASP A 88 3.22 13.99 5.27
N GLY A 89 3.16 14.21 3.96
CA GLY A 89 3.75 15.37 3.30
C GLY A 89 5.27 15.45 3.31
N ASP A 90 5.95 14.48 3.90
CA ASP A 90 7.40 14.52 4.09
C ASP A 90 8.14 14.18 2.80
N LEU A 91 7.77 13.09 2.17
CA LEU A 91 8.45 12.60 0.98
C LEU A 91 7.45 11.94 0.04
N ALA A 92 7.17 12.59 -1.09
CA ALA A 92 6.28 12.01 -2.10
C ALA A 92 6.90 10.72 -2.66
N HIS A 93 6.05 9.74 -2.91
CA HIS A 93 6.48 8.41 -3.33
C HIS A 93 5.49 7.81 -4.32
N ARG A 94 5.98 6.89 -5.14
CA ARG A 94 5.20 6.25 -6.19
C ARG A 94 5.57 4.78 -6.28
N SER A 95 4.55 3.92 -6.27
CA SER A 95 4.70 2.46 -6.25
C SER A 95 4.59 1.85 -7.63
N SER A 96 5.39 0.81 -7.87
CA SER A 96 5.28 -0.04 -9.05
C SER A 96 5.71 -1.47 -8.72
N THR A 97 5.33 -2.40 -9.57
CA THR A 97 5.79 -3.78 -9.49
C THR A 97 5.79 -4.42 -10.87
N ALA A 98 6.83 -5.16 -11.21
CA ALA A 98 6.88 -5.90 -12.46
C ALA A 98 6.09 -7.21 -12.38
N SER A 99 6.23 -7.93 -11.28
CA SER A 99 5.71 -9.29 -11.13
C SER A 99 4.43 -9.41 -10.30
N GLY A 100 3.97 -8.30 -9.72
CA GLY A 100 2.85 -8.28 -8.78
C GLY A 100 3.33 -8.21 -7.33
N ALA A 101 2.46 -7.72 -6.46
CA ALA A 101 2.77 -7.62 -5.04
C ALA A 101 1.49 -7.65 -4.21
N LYS A 102 1.61 -8.18 -2.99
CA LYS A 102 0.55 -8.10 -1.97
C LYS A 102 1.11 -7.33 -0.79
N LEU A 103 0.34 -6.38 -0.30
CA LEU A 103 0.78 -5.40 0.69
C LEU A 103 -0.22 -5.31 1.83
N PHE A 104 0.28 -4.95 3.01
CA PHE A 104 -0.51 -4.52 4.15
C PHE A 104 -0.12 -3.08 4.47
N ILE A 105 -1.10 -2.17 4.46
CA ILE A 105 -0.85 -0.74 4.59
C ILE A 105 -1.70 -0.17 5.72
N VAL A 106 -1.05 0.61 6.59
CA VAL A 106 -1.72 1.35 7.67
C VAL A 106 -1.44 2.84 7.48
N ASP A 107 -2.50 3.64 7.39
CA ASP A 107 -2.37 5.10 7.29
C ASP A 107 -3.50 5.91 7.94
#